data_1a970bbf49daf238ee320388251bfa3f
#
_entry.id   1a970bbf49daf238ee320388251bfa3f
#
_cell.length_a   1.000
_cell.length_b   1.000
_cell.length_c   1.000
_cell.angle_alpha   90.00
_cell.angle_beta   90.00
_cell.angle_gamma   90.00
#
_symmetry.space_group_name_H-M   'P 1'
#
loop_
_entity.id
_entity.type
_entity.pdbx_description
1 polymer ?
#
loop_
_entity_poly.entity_id
_entity_poly.type
_entity_poly.pdbx_seq_one_letter_code
_entity_poly.pdbx_strand_id
1 'polypeptide(L)'
;MANPGALGSITYESEATFGVDTTTFATLRVPIVAPVDCSGLVHNKIDSERVMQYRNDGSTWILGTMGGSFKTKLDLAGHGSTTSGAVTLTGTETLLGYVIGNVAASASAGTTFTGGTATAPTTTASGTFSAGSIGFAGAINDARGGGQAFAVSTHATTTLNLLTALGGLPTNGDVCYSAVNIYPSEAPTSTTVTSLRFLLQTANLSYECHGCFPTAFSLMGLNPGERPQIEVTWAVAWWRYSTATFPSTVATETYNPSMIAGGSLFVNDAGTATRAARTFRNFQIDYTLGMEILKGPGGVNAYQDIVGCRRTPDKIKVTWTEDADAATTSPVLPGFGTATTSKHMLYTSATAAGARFGIYMPKVCIDSVAVQKVDQNLNRLTCSGMAYTGTTTTNDLTLSAFRMGWA
;
A
#
# COMPACT_ATOMS: atom_id res chain seq x y z
N MET A 1 27.41 -10.84 -21.29
CA MET A 1 27.30 -10.38 -19.90
C MET A 1 25.88 -9.89 -19.70
N ALA A 2 25.11 -10.55 -18.82
CA ALA A 2 23.76 -10.13 -18.52
C ALA A 2 23.84 -8.74 -17.85
N ASN A 3 23.05 -7.81 -18.33
CA ASN A 3 22.99 -6.46 -17.80
C ASN A 3 22.37 -6.53 -16.39
N PRO A 4 23.11 -6.27 -15.30
CA PRO A 4 22.58 -6.40 -13.94
C PRO A 4 21.37 -5.49 -13.65
N GLY A 5 21.12 -4.46 -14.47
CA GLY A 5 19.94 -3.63 -14.40
C GLY A 5 18.63 -4.30 -14.90
N ALA A 6 18.72 -5.44 -15.57
CA ALA A 6 17.54 -6.12 -16.12
C ALA A 6 16.75 -6.95 -15.09
N LEU A 7 17.37 -7.25 -13.94
CA LEU A 7 16.77 -8.09 -12.89
C LEU A 7 15.88 -7.32 -11.90
N GLY A 8 15.82 -6.01 -12.02
CA GLY A 8 15.14 -5.14 -11.08
C GLY A 8 13.86 -4.49 -11.59
N SER A 9 13.17 -5.08 -12.58
CA SER A 9 11.92 -4.50 -13.09
C SER A 9 10.91 -5.56 -13.50
N ILE A 10 9.64 -5.19 -13.45
CA ILE A 10 8.51 -5.97 -13.94
C ILE A 10 7.76 -5.15 -15.00
N THR A 11 7.08 -5.83 -15.89
CA THR A 11 6.11 -5.21 -16.81
C THR A 11 4.75 -5.81 -16.52
N TYR A 12 3.72 -4.96 -16.48
CA TYR A 12 2.35 -5.40 -16.26
C TYR A 12 1.38 -4.65 -17.17
N GLU A 13 0.21 -5.22 -17.33
CA GLU A 13 -0.91 -4.64 -18.07
C GLU A 13 -2.22 -5.13 -17.49
N SER A 14 -3.26 -4.29 -17.52
CA SER A 14 -4.60 -4.71 -17.14
C SER A 14 -5.22 -5.58 -18.23
N GLU A 15 -5.90 -6.65 -17.81
CA GLU A 15 -6.63 -7.52 -18.72
C GLU A 15 -8.06 -7.02 -18.93
N ALA A 16 -8.49 -6.93 -20.19
CA ALA A 16 -9.87 -6.62 -20.51
C ALA A 16 -10.83 -7.77 -20.17
N THR A 17 -10.31 -9.00 -20.24
CA THR A 17 -11.01 -10.22 -19.86
C THR A 17 -10.06 -11.08 -19.04
N PHE A 18 -10.54 -11.63 -17.95
CA PHE A 18 -9.74 -12.39 -16.99
C PHE A 18 -8.97 -13.55 -17.66
N GLY A 19 -7.66 -13.55 -17.50
CA GLY A 19 -6.77 -14.60 -18.00
C GLY A 19 -6.61 -14.70 -19.50
N VAL A 20 -7.07 -13.71 -20.26
CA VAL A 20 -6.96 -13.72 -21.73
C VAL A 20 -5.59 -13.26 -22.19
N ASP A 21 -4.98 -14.05 -23.05
CA ASP A 21 -3.73 -13.69 -23.71
C ASP A 21 -3.96 -12.58 -24.75
N THR A 22 -3.27 -11.45 -24.57
CA THR A 22 -3.17 -10.40 -25.58
C THR A 22 -1.73 -10.30 -26.05
N THR A 23 -1.49 -9.95 -27.28
CA THR A 23 -0.18 -10.10 -27.94
C THR A 23 0.87 -9.05 -27.56
N THR A 24 0.49 -7.97 -26.89
CA THR A 24 1.38 -6.86 -26.57
C THR A 24 1.47 -6.61 -25.07
N PHE A 25 2.66 -6.44 -24.56
CA PHE A 25 2.89 -5.96 -23.19
C PHE A 25 3.06 -4.44 -23.17
N ALA A 26 2.70 -3.83 -22.05
CA ALA A 26 3.00 -2.43 -21.80
C ALA A 26 4.49 -2.13 -22.05
N THR A 27 4.76 -0.98 -22.64
CA THR A 27 6.13 -0.57 -22.99
C THR A 27 6.94 -0.12 -21.77
N LEU A 28 6.30 0.08 -20.63
CA LEU A 28 6.92 0.59 -19.42
C LEU A 28 7.28 -0.54 -18.44
N ARG A 29 8.43 -0.41 -17.84
CA ARG A 29 8.88 -1.27 -16.73
C ARG A 29 8.71 -0.54 -15.42
N VAL A 30 8.28 -1.25 -14.40
CA VAL A 30 8.26 -0.78 -13.01
C VAL A 30 9.47 -1.33 -12.28
N PRO A 31 10.28 -0.49 -11.62
CA PRO A 31 11.42 -0.95 -10.84
C PRO A 31 10.96 -1.76 -9.63
N ILE A 32 11.71 -2.79 -9.28
CA ILE A 32 11.50 -3.61 -8.09
C ILE A 32 12.77 -3.65 -7.24
N VAL A 33 12.62 -3.83 -5.94
CA VAL A 33 13.74 -3.79 -4.98
C VAL A 33 14.53 -5.10 -4.97
N ALA A 34 13.86 -6.21 -5.25
CA ALA A 34 14.45 -7.54 -5.22
C ALA A 34 13.97 -8.36 -6.42
N PRO A 35 14.70 -9.38 -6.86
CA PRO A 35 14.20 -10.31 -7.86
C PRO A 35 12.84 -10.87 -7.48
N VAL A 36 11.98 -11.06 -8.47
CA VAL A 36 10.66 -11.64 -8.26
C VAL A 36 10.82 -13.07 -7.73
N ASP A 37 10.14 -13.36 -6.63
CA ASP A 37 10.05 -14.73 -6.12
C ASP A 37 8.94 -15.48 -6.87
N CYS A 38 9.36 -16.32 -7.81
CA CYS A 38 8.49 -17.17 -8.61
C CYS A 38 8.39 -18.61 -8.07
N SER A 39 8.89 -18.88 -6.87
CA SER A 39 8.91 -20.25 -6.29
C SER A 39 7.51 -20.83 -6.08
N GLY A 40 6.51 -19.97 -5.96
CA GLY A 40 5.11 -20.36 -5.82
C GLY A 40 4.39 -20.66 -7.15
N LEU A 41 5.03 -20.48 -8.30
CA LEU A 41 4.45 -20.87 -9.60
C LEU A 41 4.56 -22.39 -9.76
N VAL A 42 3.44 -23.05 -9.84
CA VAL A 42 3.38 -24.51 -9.83
C VAL A 42 2.76 -25.05 -11.12
N HIS A 43 3.29 -26.18 -11.49
CA HIS A 43 2.83 -27.03 -12.56
C HIS A 43 2.25 -28.29 -11.95
N ASN A 44 0.95 -28.40 -11.92
CA ASN A 44 0.30 -29.58 -11.39
C ASN A 44 0.41 -30.72 -12.41
N LYS A 45 0.79 -31.87 -11.94
CA LYS A 45 0.77 -33.11 -12.70
C LYS A 45 -0.40 -33.94 -12.22
N ILE A 46 -1.14 -34.49 -13.14
CA ILE A 46 -2.19 -35.47 -12.84
C ILE A 46 -1.62 -36.84 -13.28
N ASP A 47 -1.37 -37.68 -12.31
CA ASP A 47 -0.98 -39.04 -12.60
C ASP A 47 -2.19 -39.78 -13.19
N SER A 48 -2.01 -40.43 -14.33
CA SER A 48 -3.09 -41.25 -14.87
C SER A 48 -3.16 -42.53 -14.04
N GLU A 49 -4.24 -42.73 -13.33
CA GLU A 49 -4.56 -43.98 -12.64
C GLU A 49 -4.92 -45.10 -13.64
N ARG A 50 -4.11 -45.30 -14.65
CA ARG A 50 -4.28 -46.44 -15.54
C ARG A 50 -3.80 -47.69 -14.84
N VAL A 51 -4.64 -48.67 -14.75
CA VAL A 51 -4.25 -50.00 -14.36
C VAL A 51 -3.19 -50.49 -15.38
N MET A 52 -1.97 -50.67 -14.93
CA MET A 52 -0.87 -51.12 -15.77
C MET A 52 -1.20 -52.52 -16.32
N GLN A 53 -1.38 -52.62 -17.63
CA GLN A 53 -1.56 -53.90 -18.30
C GLN A 53 -0.25 -54.64 -18.49
N TYR A 54 0.88 -53.93 -18.46
CA TYR A 54 2.21 -54.51 -18.68
C TYR A 54 3.21 -54.01 -17.63
N ARG A 55 4.12 -54.85 -17.24
CA ARG A 55 5.11 -54.63 -16.16
C ARG A 55 6.06 -53.46 -16.42
N ASN A 56 6.09 -52.89 -17.61
CA ASN A 56 6.93 -51.79 -18.05
C ASN A 56 6.16 -50.58 -18.54
N ASP A 57 4.85 -50.47 -18.29
CA ASP A 57 4.10 -49.25 -18.58
C ASP A 57 4.52 -48.17 -17.59
N GLY A 58 5.36 -47.27 -18.07
CA GLY A 58 5.62 -46.02 -17.34
C GLY A 58 4.31 -45.26 -17.15
N SER A 59 4.04 -44.80 -15.95
CA SER A 59 2.90 -43.92 -15.67
C SER A 59 2.96 -42.68 -16.58
N THR A 60 2.01 -42.58 -17.50
CA THR A 60 1.83 -41.33 -18.27
C THR A 60 1.18 -40.34 -17.40
N TRP A 61 1.86 -39.26 -17.10
CA TRP A 61 1.27 -38.11 -16.43
C TRP A 61 0.60 -37.16 -17.44
N ILE A 62 -0.48 -36.57 -17.04
CA ILE A 62 -1.18 -35.54 -17.81
C ILE A 62 -0.81 -34.18 -17.20
N LEU A 63 -0.53 -33.23 -18.06
CA LEU A 63 -0.32 -31.85 -17.62
C LEU A 63 -1.62 -31.30 -17.02
N GLY A 64 -1.57 -30.99 -15.73
CA GLY A 64 -2.67 -30.37 -15.00
C GLY A 64 -2.63 -28.84 -15.09
N THR A 65 -3.23 -28.19 -14.12
CA THR A 65 -3.29 -26.73 -14.07
C THR A 65 -1.92 -26.10 -13.83
N MET A 66 -1.70 -24.95 -14.46
CA MET A 66 -0.51 -24.13 -14.32
C MET A 66 -0.92 -22.83 -13.61
N GLY A 67 -0.81 -22.80 -12.32
CA GLY A 67 -1.19 -21.65 -11.50
C GLY A 67 -0.20 -21.36 -10.38
N GLY A 68 -0.65 -20.70 -9.34
CA GLY A 68 0.15 -20.49 -8.16
C GLY A 68 0.23 -19.05 -7.71
N SER A 69 1.38 -18.64 -7.22
CA SER A 69 1.60 -17.27 -6.72
C SER A 69 3.04 -16.83 -6.97
N PHE A 70 3.23 -15.52 -7.00
CA PHE A 70 4.55 -14.90 -6.96
C PHE A 70 4.51 -13.66 -6.05
N LYS A 71 5.69 -13.18 -5.68
CA LYS A 71 5.82 -11.97 -4.86
C LYS A 71 6.65 -10.92 -5.55
N THR A 72 6.22 -9.67 -5.39
CA THR A 72 6.97 -8.49 -5.83
C THR A 72 7.23 -7.56 -4.68
N LYS A 73 8.40 -6.95 -4.64
CA LYS A 73 8.78 -5.97 -3.63
C LYS A 73 9.11 -4.64 -4.31
N LEU A 74 8.39 -3.59 -3.92
CA LEU A 74 8.49 -2.27 -4.50
C LEU A 74 8.94 -1.27 -3.42
N ASP A 75 9.75 -0.29 -3.79
CA ASP A 75 9.99 0.88 -2.94
C ASP A 75 8.78 1.82 -3.01
N LEU A 76 8.40 2.36 -1.88
CA LEU A 76 7.45 3.46 -1.80
C LEU A 76 8.24 4.77 -1.97
N ALA A 77 8.47 5.15 -3.21
CA ALA A 77 9.13 6.41 -3.54
C ALA A 77 8.13 7.56 -3.51
N GLY A 78 8.59 8.74 -3.18
CA GLY A 78 7.79 9.96 -3.32
C GLY A 78 7.44 10.25 -4.77
N HIS A 79 6.39 11.00 -5.00
CA HIS A 79 5.91 11.34 -6.35
C HIS A 79 6.91 12.15 -7.19
N GLY A 80 7.93 12.71 -6.56
CA GLY A 80 8.97 13.52 -7.22
C GLY A 80 8.50 14.89 -7.72
N SER A 81 7.21 15.18 -7.68
CA SER A 81 6.66 16.46 -8.12
C SER A 81 6.65 17.47 -6.97
N THR A 82 7.35 18.55 -7.16
CA THR A 82 7.32 19.73 -6.27
C THR A 82 6.42 20.83 -6.81
N THR A 83 5.83 20.62 -7.98
CA THR A 83 5.10 21.65 -8.71
C THR A 83 3.60 21.42 -8.71
N SER A 84 2.91 22.53 -8.71
CA SER A 84 1.47 22.65 -8.84
C SER A 84 0.99 22.20 -10.23
N GLY A 85 0.15 21.20 -10.30
CA GLY A 85 -0.45 20.75 -11.55
C GLY A 85 -1.18 19.41 -11.41
N ALA A 86 -1.81 18.98 -12.47
CA ALA A 86 -2.39 17.64 -12.54
C ALA A 86 -1.28 16.60 -12.35
N VAL A 87 -1.44 15.76 -11.35
CA VAL A 87 -0.49 14.70 -11.03
C VAL A 87 -0.69 13.56 -12.03
N THR A 88 0.33 13.28 -12.82
CA THR A 88 0.36 12.06 -13.63
C THR A 88 0.87 10.93 -12.75
N LEU A 89 0.07 9.87 -12.60
CA LEU A 89 0.47 8.71 -11.81
C LEU A 89 1.70 8.04 -12.43
N THR A 90 2.64 7.66 -11.59
CA THR A 90 3.77 6.82 -11.98
C THR A 90 3.31 5.38 -12.23
N GLY A 91 4.17 4.57 -12.84
CA GLY A 91 3.87 3.15 -13.04
C GLY A 91 3.65 2.40 -11.73
N THR A 92 4.44 2.74 -10.70
CA THR A 92 4.30 2.17 -9.35
C THR A 92 2.98 2.59 -8.69
N GLU A 93 2.61 3.87 -8.74
CA GLU A 93 1.35 4.36 -8.18
C GLU A 93 0.14 3.73 -8.85
N THR A 94 0.18 3.58 -10.18
CA THR A 94 -0.86 2.89 -10.94
C THR A 94 -0.96 1.42 -10.53
N LEU A 95 0.16 0.72 -10.37
CA LEU A 95 0.19 -0.66 -9.90
C LEU A 95 -0.39 -0.78 -8.48
N LEU A 96 -0.03 0.14 -7.58
CA LEU A 96 -0.57 0.18 -6.22
C LEU A 96 -2.08 0.47 -6.20
N GLY A 97 -2.59 1.23 -7.15
CA GLY A 97 -4.02 1.40 -7.37
C GLY A 97 -4.72 0.06 -7.65
N TYR A 98 -4.14 -0.79 -8.48
CA TYR A 98 -4.66 -2.15 -8.70
C TYR A 98 -4.53 -3.05 -7.46
N VAL A 99 -3.49 -2.86 -6.66
CA VAL A 99 -3.27 -3.65 -5.43
C VAL A 99 -4.29 -3.27 -4.34
N ILE A 100 -4.42 -1.99 -4.06
CA ILE A 100 -5.19 -1.49 -2.91
C ILE A 100 -6.65 -1.22 -3.30
N GLY A 101 -6.89 -0.65 -4.48
CA GLY A 101 -8.23 -0.51 -5.05
C GLY A 101 -8.49 0.83 -5.71
N ASN A 102 -8.46 1.94 -5.00
CA ASN A 102 -8.82 3.25 -5.55
C ASN A 102 -7.66 4.23 -5.46
N VAL A 103 -7.53 5.05 -6.49
CA VAL A 103 -6.58 6.16 -6.52
C VAL A 103 -7.37 7.46 -6.60
N ALA A 104 -7.18 8.35 -5.64
CA ALA A 104 -7.60 9.73 -5.71
C ALA A 104 -6.35 10.58 -5.97
N ALA A 105 -6.12 10.93 -7.21
CA ALA A 105 -5.12 11.92 -7.56
C ALA A 105 -5.70 13.29 -7.27
N SER A 106 -5.15 13.98 -6.28
CA SER A 106 -5.51 15.38 -6.08
C SER A 106 -4.84 16.22 -7.15
N ALA A 107 -5.64 16.84 -7.97
CA ALA A 107 -5.18 17.63 -9.12
C ALA A 107 -4.71 19.04 -8.73
N SER A 108 -4.44 19.34 -7.46
CA SER A 108 -4.20 20.71 -7.09
C SER A 108 -2.75 21.00 -6.71
N ALA A 109 -2.34 22.09 -7.29
CA ALA A 109 -1.22 22.90 -6.86
C ALA A 109 -1.16 22.99 -5.34
N GLY A 110 0.03 22.95 -4.79
CA GLY A 110 0.22 23.38 -3.41
C GLY A 110 -0.48 24.72 -3.19
N THR A 111 -1.10 24.89 -2.05
CA THR A 111 -1.63 26.17 -1.59
C THR A 111 -0.78 26.65 -0.42
N THR A 112 -0.85 27.92 -0.11
CA THR A 112 -0.16 28.47 1.05
C THR A 112 -1.13 28.70 2.20
N PHE A 113 -0.65 28.47 3.41
CA PHE A 113 -1.38 28.87 4.60
C PHE A 113 -1.38 30.40 4.73
N THR A 114 -2.48 30.95 5.18
CA THR A 114 -2.63 32.37 5.51
C THR A 114 -2.74 32.61 7.02
N GLY A 115 -2.76 31.53 7.82
CA GLY A 115 -2.90 31.55 9.26
C GLY A 115 -3.86 30.48 9.76
N GLY A 116 -4.60 30.75 10.81
CA GLY A 116 -5.59 29.87 11.41
C GLY A 116 -5.05 29.11 12.63
N THR A 117 -5.69 28.00 12.98
CA THR A 117 -5.27 27.14 14.10
C THR A 117 -4.60 25.87 13.59
N ALA A 118 -3.97 25.11 14.48
CA ALA A 118 -3.36 23.83 14.13
C ALA A 118 -4.36 22.78 13.62
N THR A 119 -5.64 22.91 13.97
CA THR A 119 -6.72 21.99 13.53
C THR A 119 -7.58 22.56 12.41
N ALA A 120 -7.55 23.87 12.23
CA ALA A 120 -8.31 24.59 11.21
C ALA A 120 -7.47 25.73 10.61
N PRO A 121 -6.37 25.40 9.90
CA PRO A 121 -5.59 26.40 9.19
C PRO A 121 -6.41 27.02 8.06
N THR A 122 -6.06 28.26 7.71
CA THR A 122 -6.63 28.95 6.55
C THR A 122 -5.62 28.93 5.39
N THR A 123 -6.13 28.82 4.17
CA THR A 123 -5.35 28.70 2.94
C THR A 123 -5.69 29.78 1.93
N THR A 124 -4.81 30.04 0.98
CA THR A 124 -5.05 31.01 -0.10
C THR A 124 -6.06 30.50 -1.13
N ALA A 125 -6.08 29.21 -1.40
CA ALA A 125 -7.00 28.60 -2.36
C ALA A 125 -8.06 27.76 -1.65
N SER A 126 -9.27 27.77 -2.18
CA SER A 126 -10.40 26.98 -1.68
C SER A 126 -10.48 25.61 -2.39
N GLY A 127 -10.97 24.59 -1.67
CA GLY A 127 -11.31 23.30 -2.27
C GLY A 127 -10.14 22.48 -2.78
N THR A 128 -8.91 22.81 -2.38
CA THR A 128 -7.68 22.15 -2.86
C THR A 128 -7.54 20.70 -2.39
N PHE A 129 -8.12 20.38 -1.24
CA PHE A 129 -8.02 19.06 -0.62
C PHE A 129 -9.40 18.38 -0.57
N SER A 130 -9.46 17.17 -1.02
CA SER A 130 -10.66 16.34 -0.87
C SER A 130 -10.83 15.89 0.60
N ALA A 131 -12.07 15.81 1.06
CA ALA A 131 -12.36 15.22 2.36
C ALA A 131 -11.78 13.81 2.47
N GLY A 132 -11.17 13.51 3.60
CA GLY A 132 -10.52 12.21 3.82
C GLY A 132 -9.11 12.07 3.24
N SER A 133 -8.63 12.99 2.40
CA SER A 133 -7.28 12.90 1.83
C SER A 133 -6.18 13.13 2.86
N ILE A 134 -4.99 12.61 2.56
CA ILE A 134 -3.75 12.99 3.21
C ILE A 134 -3.16 14.16 2.43
N GLY A 135 -2.73 15.18 3.14
CA GLY A 135 -1.93 16.27 2.61
C GLY A 135 -0.63 16.40 3.40
N PHE A 136 0.25 17.25 2.92
CA PHE A 136 1.55 17.53 3.56
C PHE A 136 1.74 19.02 3.72
N ALA A 137 2.11 19.42 4.92
CA ALA A 137 2.57 20.78 5.18
C ALA A 137 4.07 20.85 4.91
N GLY A 138 4.51 21.94 4.28
CA GLY A 138 5.92 22.30 4.16
C GLY A 138 6.57 22.56 5.51
N ALA A 139 7.67 23.24 5.54
CA ALA A 139 8.32 23.64 6.78
C ALA A 139 7.39 24.56 7.60
N ILE A 140 6.53 23.95 8.40
CA ILE A 140 5.94 24.64 9.54
C ILE A 140 7.04 24.67 10.59
N ASN A 141 7.12 25.73 11.33
CA ASN A 141 8.11 26.05 12.38
C ASN A 141 8.22 24.93 13.44
N ASP A 142 8.49 23.73 12.98
CA ASP A 142 8.72 22.52 13.76
C ASP A 142 10.23 22.30 13.80
N ALA A 143 10.80 22.17 14.99
CA ALA A 143 12.21 21.89 15.24
C ALA A 143 12.74 20.65 14.52
N ARG A 144 11.91 19.90 13.80
CA ARG A 144 12.23 18.71 13.03
C ARG A 144 12.38 18.94 11.52
N GLY A 145 12.16 20.15 11.02
CA GLY A 145 12.55 20.58 9.66
C GLY A 145 11.96 19.82 8.47
N GLY A 146 10.91 19.04 8.64
CA GLY A 146 10.35 18.17 7.60
C GLY A 146 8.85 18.33 7.40
N GLY A 147 8.38 18.12 6.20
CA GLY A 147 6.98 18.18 5.85
C GLY A 147 6.13 17.21 6.68
N GLN A 148 5.10 17.75 7.32
CA GLN A 148 4.19 16.97 8.16
C GLN A 148 3.01 16.48 7.34
N ALA A 149 2.71 15.19 7.43
CA ALA A 149 1.45 14.66 6.92
C ALA A 149 0.31 15.11 7.83
N PHE A 150 -0.85 15.35 7.23
CA PHE A 150 -2.11 15.62 7.94
C PHE A 150 -3.26 14.93 7.21
N ALA A 151 -4.30 14.58 7.95
CA ALA A 151 -5.51 14.02 7.38
C ALA A 151 -6.61 15.09 7.36
N VAL A 152 -7.29 15.21 6.22
CA VAL A 152 -8.29 16.26 5.95
C VAL A 152 -9.68 15.78 6.36
N SER A 153 -10.39 16.58 7.12
CA SER A 153 -11.83 16.41 7.37
C SER A 153 -12.63 17.05 6.24
N THR A 154 -12.44 18.35 6.04
CA THR A 154 -13.11 19.12 4.99
C THR A 154 -12.22 20.30 4.58
N HIS A 155 -12.34 20.72 3.33
CA HIS A 155 -11.75 21.96 2.84
C HIS A 155 -12.84 22.77 2.15
N ALA A 156 -13.54 23.58 2.95
CA ALA A 156 -14.59 24.46 2.47
C ALA A 156 -14.10 25.89 2.47
N THR A 157 -14.34 26.60 1.38
CA THR A 157 -13.81 27.95 1.19
C THR A 157 -12.29 28.01 1.39
N THR A 158 -11.78 28.79 2.31
CA THR A 158 -10.35 28.90 2.65
C THR A 158 -9.99 28.20 3.96
N THR A 159 -10.94 27.55 4.63
CA THR A 159 -10.68 26.84 5.89
C THR A 159 -10.47 25.37 5.64
N LEU A 160 -9.30 24.88 6.03
CA LEU A 160 -8.92 23.48 5.94
C LEU A 160 -9.08 22.83 7.32
N ASN A 161 -10.17 22.08 7.50
CA ASN A 161 -10.40 21.35 8.75
C ASN A 161 -9.64 20.03 8.73
N LEU A 162 -8.90 19.75 9.78
CA LEU A 162 -8.03 18.59 9.90
C LEU A 162 -8.59 17.57 10.89
N LEU A 163 -8.45 16.29 10.55
CA LEU A 163 -8.68 15.16 11.47
C LEU A 163 -7.53 15.00 12.47
N THR A 164 -6.33 15.47 12.08
CA THR A 164 -5.12 15.45 12.90
C THR A 164 -4.53 16.85 12.93
N ALA A 165 -4.29 17.40 14.12
CA ALA A 165 -3.67 18.72 14.25
C ALA A 165 -2.28 18.75 13.56
N LEU A 166 -1.88 19.94 13.10
CA LEU A 166 -0.48 20.20 12.73
C LEU A 166 0.38 20.26 14.01
N GLY A 167 1.66 19.96 13.90
CA GLY A 167 2.60 20.01 15.02
C GLY A 167 2.95 21.44 15.48
N GLY A 168 2.51 22.46 14.76
CA GLY A 168 2.68 23.87 15.07
C GLY A 168 1.62 24.72 14.42
N LEU A 169 1.56 25.99 14.79
CA LEU A 169 0.67 26.95 14.13
C LEU A 169 1.22 27.29 12.73
N PRO A 170 0.40 27.18 11.68
CA PRO A 170 0.82 27.60 10.35
C PRO A 170 0.98 29.11 10.29
N THR A 171 2.02 29.56 9.62
CA THR A 171 2.28 30.98 9.38
C THR A 171 1.93 31.34 7.94
N ASN A 172 1.71 32.63 7.71
CA ASN A 172 1.43 33.11 6.38
C ASN A 172 2.63 32.84 5.44
N GLY A 173 2.36 32.16 4.34
CA GLY A 173 3.37 31.75 3.36
C GLY A 173 3.87 30.32 3.50
N ASP A 174 3.58 29.60 4.58
CA ASP A 174 3.87 28.17 4.68
C ASP A 174 3.11 27.41 3.59
N VAL A 175 3.77 26.52 2.90
CA VAL A 175 3.18 25.79 1.76
C VAL A 175 2.60 24.46 2.24
N CYS A 176 1.41 24.13 1.75
CA CYS A 176 0.83 22.80 1.89
C CYS A 176 0.57 22.17 0.52
N TYR A 177 0.77 20.86 0.46
CA TYR A 177 0.72 20.07 -0.76
C TYR A 177 -0.39 19.04 -0.67
N SER A 178 -1.16 18.91 -1.73
CA SER A 178 -2.00 17.74 -1.89
C SER A 178 -1.16 16.54 -2.27
N ALA A 179 -1.67 15.35 -2.00
CA ALA A 179 -1.00 14.09 -2.27
C ALA A 179 -1.82 13.24 -3.25
N VAL A 180 -1.13 12.35 -3.96
CA VAL A 180 -1.78 11.18 -4.53
C VAL A 180 -2.21 10.30 -3.36
N ASN A 181 -3.49 10.01 -3.25
CA ASN A 181 -4.03 9.16 -2.21
C ASN A 181 -4.49 7.83 -2.79
N ILE A 182 -4.10 6.74 -2.15
CA ILE A 182 -4.56 5.39 -2.45
C ILE A 182 -5.28 4.83 -1.23
N TYR A 183 -6.44 4.22 -1.46
CA TYR A 183 -7.29 3.68 -0.40
C TYR A 183 -8.04 2.43 -0.89
N PRO A 184 -8.43 1.52 0.01
CA PRO A 184 -9.15 0.30 -0.36
C PRO A 184 -10.46 0.57 -1.07
N SER A 185 -10.79 -0.31 -1.99
CA SER A 185 -12.12 -0.36 -2.59
C SER A 185 -13.06 -1.09 -1.64
N GLU A 186 -13.96 -0.37 -1.00
CA GLU A 186 -14.87 -0.89 0.02
C GLU A 186 -16.28 -1.18 -0.51
N ALA A 187 -16.53 -0.87 -1.77
CA ALA A 187 -17.83 -1.13 -2.37
C ALA A 187 -18.08 -2.64 -2.49
N PRO A 188 -19.05 -3.20 -1.75
CA PRO A 188 -19.36 -4.62 -1.79
C PRO A 188 -19.94 -5.07 -3.13
N THR A 189 -20.26 -4.12 -4.00
CA THR A 189 -20.87 -4.34 -5.33
C THR A 189 -19.84 -4.53 -6.45
N SER A 190 -18.56 -4.26 -6.21
CA SER A 190 -17.51 -4.54 -7.21
C SER A 190 -17.21 -6.03 -7.22
N THR A 191 -18.04 -6.78 -7.92
CA THR A 191 -17.85 -8.22 -8.12
C THR A 191 -16.70 -8.54 -9.08
N THR A 192 -16.19 -7.54 -9.79
CA THR A 192 -15.15 -7.71 -10.80
C THR A 192 -13.86 -7.05 -10.30
N VAL A 193 -12.90 -7.87 -9.94
CA VAL A 193 -11.53 -7.41 -9.71
C VAL A 193 -10.83 -7.36 -11.06
N THR A 194 -10.23 -6.22 -11.38
CA THR A 194 -9.40 -6.10 -12.59
C THR A 194 -8.18 -6.98 -12.41
N SER A 195 -8.05 -7.98 -13.26
CA SER A 195 -6.84 -8.81 -13.30
C SER A 195 -5.75 -8.14 -14.11
N LEU A 196 -4.53 -8.52 -13.80
CA LEU A 196 -3.34 -8.06 -14.50
C LEU A 196 -2.64 -9.26 -15.15
N ARG A 197 -1.96 -8.99 -16.23
CA ARG A 197 -0.93 -9.89 -16.72
C ARG A 197 0.45 -9.30 -16.43
N PHE A 198 1.39 -10.17 -16.16
CA PHE A 198 2.77 -9.78 -15.88
C PHE A 198 3.74 -10.47 -16.82
N LEU A 199 4.76 -9.74 -17.22
CA LEU A 199 5.98 -10.29 -17.75
C LEU A 199 7.05 -10.16 -16.68
N LEU A 200 7.50 -11.29 -16.15
CA LEU A 200 8.48 -11.39 -15.07
C LEU A 200 9.78 -11.93 -15.67
N GLN A 201 10.89 -11.36 -15.28
CA GLN A 201 12.20 -11.84 -15.67
C GLN A 201 13.01 -12.22 -14.43
N THR A 202 13.42 -13.47 -14.39
CA THR A 202 14.46 -13.96 -13.49
C THR A 202 15.78 -14.06 -14.25
N ALA A 203 16.87 -14.45 -13.60
CA ALA A 203 18.22 -14.44 -14.19
C ALA A 203 18.30 -15.08 -15.59
N ASN A 204 17.58 -16.16 -15.84
CA ASN A 204 17.68 -16.94 -17.08
C ASN A 204 16.32 -17.30 -17.72
N LEU A 205 15.23 -16.94 -17.08
CA LEU A 205 13.88 -17.32 -17.51
C LEU A 205 12.95 -16.11 -17.48
N SER A 206 12.06 -16.06 -18.46
CA SER A 206 10.95 -15.11 -18.46
C SER A 206 9.64 -15.88 -18.31
N TYR A 207 8.74 -15.33 -17.52
CA TYR A 207 7.42 -15.88 -17.24
C TYR A 207 6.35 -14.89 -17.68
N GLU A 208 5.38 -15.36 -18.41
CA GLU A 208 4.12 -14.66 -18.62
C GLU A 208 3.10 -15.23 -17.65
N CYS A 209 2.57 -14.37 -16.78
CA CYS A 209 1.56 -14.71 -15.79
C CYS A 209 0.26 -13.98 -16.14
N HIS A 210 -0.85 -14.72 -16.17
CA HIS A 210 -2.16 -14.22 -16.58
C HIS A 210 -3.21 -14.43 -15.50
N GLY A 211 -4.24 -13.58 -15.51
CA GLY A 211 -5.28 -13.60 -14.48
C GLY A 211 -4.68 -13.34 -13.10
N CYS A 212 -3.73 -12.42 -13.02
CA CYS A 212 -3.07 -12.11 -11.76
C CYS A 212 -3.89 -11.10 -10.97
N PHE A 213 -4.04 -11.34 -9.67
CA PHE A 213 -4.65 -10.40 -8.73
C PHE A 213 -3.95 -10.46 -7.39
N PRO A 214 -3.91 -9.33 -6.66
CA PRO A 214 -3.24 -9.28 -5.37
C PRO A 214 -4.08 -10.00 -4.31
N THR A 215 -3.42 -10.74 -3.42
CA THR A 215 -4.09 -11.43 -2.29
C THR A 215 -3.69 -10.87 -0.94
N ALA A 216 -2.49 -10.33 -0.86
CA ALA A 216 -2.01 -9.68 0.36
C ALA A 216 -0.90 -8.69 0.01
N PHE A 217 -0.70 -7.72 0.87
CA PHE A 217 0.52 -6.92 0.87
C PHE A 217 0.96 -6.58 2.29
N SER A 218 2.25 -6.37 2.47
CA SER A 218 2.84 -5.90 3.72
C SER A 218 3.63 -4.63 3.47
N LEU A 219 3.38 -3.62 4.29
CA LEU A 219 4.18 -2.40 4.33
C LEU A 219 5.27 -2.59 5.39
N MET A 220 6.50 -2.46 4.98
CA MET A 220 7.69 -2.67 5.80
C MET A 220 8.70 -1.54 5.61
N GLY A 221 9.76 -1.52 6.41
CA GLY A 221 10.76 -0.47 6.33
C GLY A 221 10.24 0.89 6.78
N LEU A 222 9.25 0.91 7.68
CA LEU A 222 8.63 2.14 8.20
C LEU A 222 9.34 2.68 9.44
N ASN A 223 10.45 2.06 9.84
CA ASN A 223 11.21 2.52 11.00
C ASN A 223 12.20 3.62 10.64
N PRO A 224 12.59 4.47 11.61
CA PRO A 224 13.62 5.47 11.38
C PRO A 224 14.92 4.86 10.81
N GLY A 225 15.42 5.42 9.72
CA GLY A 225 16.61 4.94 9.03
C GLY A 225 16.38 3.85 7.97
N GLU A 226 15.15 3.37 7.84
CA GLU A 226 14.77 2.39 6.82
C GLU A 226 14.14 3.05 5.59
N ARG A 227 13.92 2.26 4.56
CA ARG A 227 13.20 2.66 3.34
C ARG A 227 11.82 2.03 3.36
N PRO A 228 10.74 2.79 3.19
CA PRO A 228 9.41 2.22 3.10
C PRO A 228 9.28 1.38 1.85
N GLN A 229 8.81 0.16 2.03
CA GLN A 229 8.66 -0.84 0.98
C GLN A 229 7.31 -1.52 1.11
N ILE A 230 6.80 -1.97 -0.03
CA ILE A 230 5.62 -2.82 -0.08
C ILE A 230 5.97 -4.15 -0.74
N GLU A 231 5.67 -5.23 -0.06
CA GLU A 231 5.70 -6.58 -0.62
C GLU A 231 4.29 -7.01 -0.96
N VAL A 232 4.04 -7.36 -2.21
CA VAL A 232 2.73 -7.78 -2.71
C VAL A 232 2.79 -9.24 -3.11
N THR A 233 1.82 -10.01 -2.65
CA THR A 233 1.60 -11.40 -3.06
C THR A 233 0.49 -11.46 -4.10
N TRP A 234 0.81 -12.04 -5.24
CA TRP A 234 -0.07 -12.18 -6.39
C TRP A 234 -0.50 -13.62 -6.57
N ALA A 235 -1.79 -13.86 -6.71
CA ALA A 235 -2.29 -15.13 -7.22
C ALA A 235 -2.28 -15.10 -8.74
N VAL A 236 -2.07 -16.26 -9.36
CA VAL A 236 -1.91 -16.42 -10.81
C VAL A 236 -2.87 -17.49 -11.28
N ALA A 237 -3.72 -17.15 -12.25
CA ALA A 237 -4.66 -18.10 -12.81
C ALA A 237 -3.96 -19.14 -13.71
N TRP A 238 -3.03 -18.66 -14.55
CA TRP A 238 -2.15 -19.52 -15.32
C TRP A 238 -0.88 -18.79 -15.75
N TRP A 239 0.15 -19.53 -16.09
CA TRP A 239 1.43 -18.98 -16.52
C TRP A 239 2.10 -19.85 -17.58
N ARG A 240 3.04 -19.26 -18.30
CA ARG A 240 3.91 -19.99 -19.26
C ARG A 240 5.30 -19.38 -19.26
N TYR A 241 6.26 -20.15 -19.79
CA TYR A 241 7.55 -19.56 -20.14
C TYR A 241 7.38 -18.64 -21.33
N SER A 242 8.02 -17.49 -21.26
CA SER A 242 7.92 -16.46 -22.28
C SER A 242 9.20 -16.34 -23.09
N THR A 243 9.02 -16.14 -24.39
CA THR A 243 10.06 -15.68 -25.30
C THR A 243 9.92 -14.19 -25.63
N ALA A 244 8.94 -13.52 -25.01
CA ALA A 244 8.70 -12.10 -25.23
C ALA A 244 9.91 -11.27 -24.79
N THR A 245 10.24 -10.29 -25.61
CA THR A 245 11.31 -9.34 -25.32
C THR A 245 10.81 -8.36 -24.26
N PHE A 246 11.58 -8.20 -23.19
CA PHE A 246 11.31 -7.18 -22.19
C PHE A 246 11.39 -5.78 -22.82
N PRO A 247 10.46 -4.88 -22.52
CA PRO A 247 10.54 -3.50 -22.99
C PRO A 247 11.89 -2.87 -22.59
N SER A 248 12.51 -2.15 -23.50
CA SER A 248 13.80 -1.48 -23.22
C SER A 248 13.64 -0.24 -22.35
N THR A 249 12.46 0.38 -22.39
CA THR A 249 12.18 1.61 -21.66
C THR A 249 11.75 1.28 -20.24
N VAL A 250 12.48 1.80 -19.26
CA VAL A 250 12.06 1.80 -17.86
C VAL A 250 11.16 3.02 -17.68
N ALA A 251 10.06 2.89 -16.96
CA ALA A 251 9.25 4.04 -16.57
C ALA A 251 10.18 5.06 -15.92
N THR A 252 10.16 6.28 -16.43
CA THR A 252 10.91 7.39 -15.83
C THR A 252 10.17 7.79 -14.55
N GLU A 253 10.26 6.94 -13.55
CA GLU A 253 9.90 7.36 -12.21
C GLU A 253 11.01 8.28 -11.76
N THR A 254 10.65 9.50 -11.39
CA THR A 254 11.57 10.36 -10.66
C THR A 254 11.77 9.72 -9.31
N TYR A 255 12.72 8.79 -9.28
CA TYR A 255 12.98 7.94 -8.13
C TYR A 255 13.65 8.77 -7.03
N ASN A 256 12.83 9.26 -6.13
CA ASN A 256 13.29 9.86 -4.89
C ASN A 256 12.91 8.91 -3.77
N PRO A 257 13.79 7.97 -3.38
CA PRO A 257 13.48 7.05 -2.30
C PRO A 257 13.22 7.88 -1.04
N SER A 258 12.03 7.75 -0.47
CA SER A 258 11.77 8.37 0.80
C SER A 258 12.62 7.65 1.85
N MET A 259 13.71 8.29 2.27
CA MET A 259 14.44 7.83 3.43
C MET A 259 13.70 8.30 4.68
N ILE A 260 13.34 7.36 5.55
CA ILE A 260 12.73 7.69 6.83
C ILE A 260 13.82 8.16 7.80
N ALA A 261 14.39 9.31 7.54
CA ALA A 261 15.37 9.90 8.45
C ALA A 261 14.72 10.45 9.73
N GLY A 262 13.40 10.63 9.76
CA GLY A 262 12.70 11.26 10.86
C GLY A 262 11.20 10.96 10.90
N GLY A 263 10.79 9.76 10.49
CA GLY A 263 9.39 9.35 10.53
C GLY A 263 8.79 9.43 11.93
N SER A 264 7.54 9.85 12.01
CA SER A 264 6.79 9.96 13.26
C SER A 264 5.50 9.16 13.17
N LEU A 265 5.20 8.43 14.22
CA LEU A 265 3.93 7.74 14.40
C LEU A 265 3.12 8.47 15.49
N PHE A 266 1.90 8.81 15.15
CA PHE A 266 0.96 9.43 16.08
C PHE A 266 -0.18 8.45 16.33
N VAL A 267 -0.47 8.19 17.59
CA VAL A 267 -1.55 7.31 18.04
C VAL A 267 -2.38 8.08 19.05
N ASN A 268 -3.63 8.38 18.72
CA ASN A 268 -4.52 9.16 19.57
C ASN A 268 -5.92 8.53 19.60
N ASP A 269 -6.72 8.95 20.56
CA ASP A 269 -8.13 8.56 20.60
C ASP A 269 -8.87 9.09 19.36
N ALA A 270 -9.69 8.22 18.76
CA ALA A 270 -10.50 8.62 17.62
C ALA A 270 -11.42 9.79 17.98
N GLY A 271 -11.47 10.77 17.10
CA GLY A 271 -12.23 12.01 17.33
C GLY A 271 -11.48 13.10 18.06
N THR A 272 -10.25 12.87 18.54
CA THR A 272 -9.39 13.92 19.07
C THR A 272 -8.39 14.37 18.02
N ALA A 273 -8.31 15.66 17.76
CA ALA A 273 -7.35 16.21 16.80
C ALA A 273 -5.93 16.40 17.38
N THR A 274 -5.68 15.94 18.59
CA THR A 274 -4.36 16.06 19.23
C THR A 274 -3.31 15.24 18.49
N ARG A 275 -2.07 15.73 18.51
CA ARG A 275 -0.94 15.10 17.84
C ARG A 275 0.13 14.71 18.89
N ALA A 276 0.05 13.49 19.40
CA ALA A 276 1.05 12.95 20.31
C ALA A 276 1.99 11.98 19.57
N ALA A 277 3.23 12.41 19.33
CA ALA A 277 4.25 11.59 18.70
C ALA A 277 4.64 10.43 19.63
N ARG A 278 4.85 9.27 19.04
CA ARG A 278 5.35 8.07 19.71
C ARG A 278 6.76 7.74 19.31
N THR A 279 7.57 7.32 20.27
CA THR A 279 8.82 6.65 19.99
C THR A 279 8.49 5.22 19.65
N PHE A 280 8.59 4.85 18.38
CA PHE A 280 8.18 3.54 17.89
C PHE A 280 9.33 2.80 17.22
N ARG A 281 9.18 1.50 17.19
CA ARG A 281 10.03 0.55 16.45
C ARG A 281 9.16 -0.53 15.83
N ASN A 282 9.68 -1.21 14.82
CA ASN A 282 9.01 -2.36 14.18
C ASN A 282 7.56 -2.05 13.74
N PHE A 283 7.33 -0.83 13.22
CA PHE A 283 6.04 -0.49 12.67
C PHE A 283 5.83 -1.21 11.34
N GLN A 284 4.77 -1.99 11.28
CA GLN A 284 4.42 -2.80 10.11
C GLN A 284 2.90 -2.84 9.94
N ILE A 285 2.47 -2.88 8.70
CA ILE A 285 1.07 -3.03 8.33
C ILE A 285 0.96 -4.23 7.40
N ASP A 286 0.19 -5.23 7.82
CA ASP A 286 -0.13 -6.41 7.03
C ASP A 286 -1.57 -6.33 6.57
N TYR A 287 -1.74 -6.29 5.28
CA TYR A 287 -3.03 -6.16 4.63
C TYR A 287 -3.35 -7.46 3.90
N THR A 288 -4.34 -8.19 4.39
CA THR A 288 -4.90 -9.34 3.70
C THR A 288 -6.11 -8.87 2.91
N LEU A 289 -5.98 -8.89 1.59
CA LEU A 289 -7.08 -8.59 0.70
C LEU A 289 -8.06 -9.77 0.75
N GLY A 290 -9.31 -9.47 1.06
CA GLY A 290 -10.37 -10.47 1.00
C GLY A 290 -10.63 -10.83 -0.45
N MET A 291 -10.12 -11.96 -0.89
CA MET A 291 -10.30 -12.48 -2.25
C MET A 291 -10.83 -13.91 -2.19
N GLU A 292 -12.01 -14.11 -2.74
CA GLU A 292 -12.56 -15.44 -3.00
C GLU A 292 -12.18 -15.86 -4.40
N ILE A 293 -11.40 -16.93 -4.51
CA ILE A 293 -10.93 -17.46 -5.79
C ILE A 293 -12.06 -18.32 -6.37
N LEU A 294 -12.54 -17.99 -7.54
CA LEU A 294 -13.54 -18.74 -8.27
C LEU A 294 -12.85 -19.78 -9.15
N LYS A 295 -13.06 -21.06 -8.83
CA LYS A 295 -12.55 -22.18 -9.60
C LYS A 295 -13.68 -22.84 -10.41
N GLY A 296 -13.37 -23.29 -11.61
CA GLY A 296 -14.34 -24.00 -12.44
C GLY A 296 -13.84 -24.29 -13.84
N PRO A 297 -14.53 -25.18 -14.58
CA PRO A 297 -14.31 -25.37 -15.99
C PRO A 297 -14.81 -24.14 -16.74
N GLY A 298 -14.03 -23.58 -17.61
CA GLY A 298 -14.46 -22.41 -18.43
C GLY A 298 -13.41 -21.30 -18.49
N GLY A 299 -12.22 -21.55 -18.01
CA GLY A 299 -11.07 -20.69 -18.28
C GLY A 299 -10.77 -20.59 -19.76
N VAL A 300 -10.24 -19.46 -20.20
CA VAL A 300 -9.84 -19.21 -21.60
C VAL A 300 -8.72 -20.15 -22.02
N ASN A 301 -7.95 -20.64 -21.07
CA ASN A 301 -6.85 -21.58 -21.31
C ASN A 301 -7.20 -22.97 -20.70
N ALA A 302 -6.87 -24.04 -21.42
CA ALA A 302 -7.12 -25.40 -20.99
C ALA A 302 -6.42 -25.79 -19.67
N TYR A 303 -5.40 -25.03 -19.29
CA TYR A 303 -4.62 -25.26 -18.05
C TYR A 303 -5.05 -24.34 -16.89
N GLN A 304 -6.07 -23.52 -17.10
CA GLN A 304 -6.58 -22.58 -16.12
C GLN A 304 -7.66 -23.23 -15.27
N ASP A 305 -7.48 -23.23 -13.94
CA ASP A 305 -8.52 -23.66 -13.01
C ASP A 305 -9.22 -22.48 -12.31
N ILE A 306 -8.61 -21.30 -12.32
CA ILE A 306 -9.17 -20.08 -11.77
C ILE A 306 -9.86 -19.32 -12.88
N VAL A 307 -11.17 -19.16 -12.76
CA VAL A 307 -12.00 -18.47 -13.76
C VAL A 307 -12.33 -17.03 -13.39
N GLY A 308 -11.96 -16.61 -12.19
CA GLY A 308 -12.14 -15.26 -11.69
C GLY A 308 -11.87 -15.14 -10.20
N CYS A 309 -12.08 -13.94 -9.69
CA CYS A 309 -12.02 -13.68 -8.26
C CYS A 309 -13.13 -12.70 -7.86
N ARG A 310 -13.57 -12.81 -6.63
CA ARG A 310 -14.57 -11.94 -6.03
C ARG A 310 -14.00 -11.31 -4.76
N ARG A 311 -14.27 -10.03 -4.55
CA ARG A 311 -13.82 -9.34 -3.36
C ARG A 311 -14.70 -9.69 -2.16
N THR A 312 -14.06 -9.97 -1.05
CA THR A 312 -14.65 -10.18 0.27
C THR A 312 -14.05 -9.15 1.24
N PRO A 313 -14.55 -9.02 2.47
CA PRO A 313 -14.00 -8.06 3.42
C PRO A 313 -12.50 -8.25 3.68
N ASP A 314 -11.77 -7.16 3.63
CA ASP A 314 -10.34 -7.11 3.88
C ASP A 314 -10.02 -7.18 5.38
N LYS A 315 -8.77 -7.57 5.71
CA LYS A 315 -8.24 -7.53 7.06
C LYS A 315 -6.95 -6.73 7.09
N ILE A 316 -6.92 -5.69 7.89
CA ILE A 316 -5.75 -4.81 8.04
C ILE A 316 -5.23 -4.93 9.45
N LYS A 317 -4.09 -5.58 9.62
CA LYS A 317 -3.41 -5.73 10.90
C LYS A 317 -2.26 -4.73 10.99
N VAL A 318 -2.19 -4.05 12.11
CA VAL A 318 -1.14 -3.09 12.41
C VAL A 318 -0.36 -3.59 13.61
N THR A 319 0.96 -3.58 13.53
CA THR A 319 1.84 -3.94 14.64
C THR A 319 2.90 -2.87 14.82
N TRP A 320 3.22 -2.54 16.06
CA TRP A 320 4.31 -1.64 16.39
C TRP A 320 4.86 -1.94 17.78
N THR A 321 6.06 -1.52 18.01
CA THR A 321 6.71 -1.59 19.31
C THR A 321 7.03 -0.18 19.77
N GLU A 322 6.64 0.19 20.97
CA GLU A 322 6.98 1.48 21.58
C GLU A 322 7.74 1.29 22.89
N ASP A 323 8.68 2.18 23.16
CA ASP A 323 9.35 2.23 24.45
C ASP A 323 8.44 2.98 25.43
N ALA A 324 7.98 2.31 26.50
CA ALA A 324 7.18 2.94 27.54
C ALA A 324 8.11 3.52 28.60
N ASP A 325 8.24 4.83 28.57
CA ASP A 325 8.84 5.56 29.67
C ASP A 325 7.84 5.70 30.82
N ALA A 326 8.29 5.60 32.07
CA ALA A 326 7.44 5.72 33.26
C ALA A 326 6.72 7.09 33.35
N ALA A 327 7.20 8.10 32.64
CA ALA A 327 6.61 9.44 32.59
C ALA A 327 5.54 9.59 31.50
N THR A 328 5.49 8.71 30.50
CA THR A 328 4.50 8.76 29.43
C THR A 328 3.42 7.72 29.66
N THR A 329 2.28 8.15 30.16
CA THR A 329 1.05 7.37 30.10
C THR A 329 0.79 7.03 28.65
N SER A 330 1.14 5.82 28.22
CA SER A 330 0.81 5.34 26.89
C SER A 330 -0.71 5.40 26.74
N PRO A 331 -1.28 6.14 25.77
CA PRO A 331 -2.73 6.16 25.56
C PRO A 331 -3.23 4.78 25.08
N VAL A 332 -2.32 3.84 24.84
CA VAL A 332 -2.62 2.47 24.48
C VAL A 332 -3.10 1.67 25.68
N LEU A 333 -2.44 1.82 26.84
CA LEU A 333 -2.77 1.05 28.03
C LEU A 333 -4.13 1.36 28.64
N PRO A 334 -4.58 2.63 28.76
CA PRO A 334 -5.90 2.94 29.28
C PRO A 334 -7.05 2.51 28.38
N GLY A 335 -6.80 2.37 27.07
CA GLY A 335 -7.79 1.92 26.09
C GLY A 335 -7.86 0.40 25.97
N PHE A 336 -6.89 -0.31 26.55
CA PHE A 336 -6.88 -1.76 26.51
C PHE A 336 -7.85 -2.32 27.56
N GLY A 337 -8.86 -3.03 27.07
CA GLY A 337 -9.91 -3.59 27.95
C GLY A 337 -11.21 -2.79 28.00
N THR A 338 -11.25 -1.56 27.50
CA THR A 338 -12.50 -0.84 27.26
C THR A 338 -12.80 -0.90 25.74
N ALA A 339 -13.73 -1.73 25.37
CA ALA A 339 -14.11 -2.08 23.97
C ALA A 339 -14.61 -0.90 23.11
N THR A 340 -14.53 0.33 23.60
CA THR A 340 -15.18 1.49 22.99
C THR A 340 -14.24 2.55 22.44
N THR A 341 -12.94 2.53 22.76
CA THR A 341 -12.03 3.57 22.27
C THR A 341 -11.18 3.08 21.11
N SER A 342 -11.67 3.30 19.90
CA SER A 342 -10.83 3.19 18.71
C SER A 342 -9.77 4.30 18.74
N LYS A 343 -8.58 3.97 18.27
CA LYS A 343 -7.49 4.93 18.06
C LYS A 343 -7.46 5.35 16.60
N HIS A 344 -7.01 6.55 16.30
CA HIS A 344 -6.56 6.88 14.98
C HIS A 344 -5.02 6.88 14.93
N MET A 345 -4.46 6.49 13.82
CA MET A 345 -3.03 6.44 13.61
C MET A 345 -2.66 7.25 12.37
N LEU A 346 -1.67 8.12 12.53
CA LEU A 346 -1.04 8.85 11.44
C LEU A 346 0.45 8.57 11.46
N TYR A 347 0.94 8.03 10.37
CA TYR A 347 2.37 7.90 10.12
C TYR A 347 2.80 8.93 9.09
N THR A 348 3.94 9.55 9.29
CA THR A 348 4.56 10.48 8.35
C THR A 348 6.04 10.19 8.23
N SER A 349 6.53 10.05 7.01
CA SER A 349 7.97 10.12 6.74
C SER A 349 8.35 11.59 6.74
N ALA A 350 9.25 12.01 7.62
CA ALA A 350 9.74 13.38 7.61
C ALA A 350 10.80 13.53 6.53
N THR A 351 10.47 14.14 5.39
CA THR A 351 11.46 14.30 4.33
C THR A 351 11.20 15.50 3.43
N ALA A 352 12.16 15.78 2.59
CA ALA A 352 12.15 16.85 1.61
C ALA A 352 10.95 16.74 0.65
N ALA A 353 10.61 17.83 0.01
CA ALA A 353 9.61 17.89 -1.05
C ALA A 353 9.89 16.82 -2.12
N GLY A 354 8.87 16.14 -2.60
CA GLY A 354 8.96 15.09 -3.61
C GLY A 354 9.33 13.69 -3.08
N ALA A 355 9.54 13.55 -1.75
CA ALA A 355 9.83 12.26 -1.12
C ALA A 355 8.93 12.01 0.10
N ARG A 356 7.80 12.68 0.17
CA ARG A 356 6.87 12.62 1.31
C ARG A 356 5.95 11.45 1.18
N PHE A 357 5.80 10.72 2.29
CA PHE A 357 4.91 9.60 2.39
C PHE A 357 4.16 9.63 3.72
N GLY A 358 2.89 9.31 3.70
CA GLY A 358 2.06 9.26 4.89
C GLY A 358 1.04 8.13 4.83
N ILE A 359 0.68 7.62 6.00
CA ILE A 359 -0.38 6.63 6.18
C ILE A 359 -1.34 7.14 7.24
N TYR A 360 -2.64 7.05 6.97
CA TYR A 360 -3.68 7.38 7.92
C TYR A 360 -4.69 6.25 8.07
N MET A 361 -4.94 5.86 9.30
CA MET A 361 -5.95 4.89 9.70
C MET A 361 -6.88 5.54 10.72
N PRO A 362 -8.14 5.83 10.34
CA PRO A 362 -9.06 6.60 11.20
C PRO A 362 -9.56 5.84 12.41
N LYS A 363 -9.63 4.50 12.32
CA LYS A 363 -10.09 3.62 13.39
C LYS A 363 -9.22 2.38 13.47
N VAL A 364 -8.47 2.27 14.57
CA VAL A 364 -7.70 1.08 14.91
C VAL A 364 -8.14 0.61 16.29
N CYS A 365 -8.68 -0.61 16.37
CA CYS A 365 -8.92 -1.25 17.65
C CYS A 365 -7.68 -2.06 18.03
N ILE A 366 -7.15 -1.78 19.21
CA ILE A 366 -6.01 -2.52 19.74
C ILE A 366 -6.51 -3.83 20.31
N ASP A 367 -6.01 -4.92 19.77
CA ASP A 367 -6.41 -6.30 20.12
C ASP A 367 -5.44 -6.95 21.11
N SER A 368 -4.17 -6.53 21.11
CA SER A 368 -3.20 -7.05 22.05
C SER A 368 -2.10 -6.04 22.40
N VAL A 369 -1.64 -6.11 23.66
CA VAL A 369 -0.49 -5.38 24.14
C VAL A 369 0.35 -6.33 24.99
N ALA A 370 1.57 -6.61 24.55
CA ALA A 370 2.55 -7.39 25.31
C ALA A 370 3.58 -6.44 25.92
N VAL A 371 3.79 -6.58 27.23
CA VAL A 371 4.77 -5.79 27.97
C VAL A 371 6.03 -6.60 28.13
N GLN A 372 7.14 -6.10 27.64
CA GLN A 372 8.46 -6.69 27.81
C GLN A 372 9.32 -5.76 28.65
N LYS A 373 9.85 -6.26 29.75
CA LYS A 373 10.85 -5.54 30.53
C LYS A 373 12.19 -5.62 29.78
N VAL A 374 12.74 -4.49 29.42
CA VAL A 374 14.03 -4.42 28.71
C VAL A 374 15.16 -4.16 29.67
N ASP A 375 14.94 -3.28 30.68
CA ASP A 375 15.89 -2.92 31.72
C ASP A 375 15.13 -2.53 32.97
N GLN A 376 15.85 -2.22 34.06
CA GLN A 376 15.22 -1.88 35.35
C GLN A 376 14.22 -0.72 35.26
N ASN A 377 14.45 0.22 34.33
CA ASN A 377 13.64 1.42 34.14
C ASN A 377 12.94 1.54 32.81
N LEU A 378 13.07 0.54 31.91
CA LEU A 378 12.49 0.60 30.58
C LEU A 378 11.62 -0.62 30.32
N ASN A 379 10.36 -0.35 30.09
CA ASN A 379 9.43 -1.33 29.54
C ASN A 379 9.21 -1.06 28.04
N ARG A 380 9.08 -2.12 27.28
CA ARG A 380 8.72 -2.06 25.87
C ARG A 380 7.33 -2.66 25.66
N LEU A 381 6.49 -1.97 24.94
CA LEU A 381 5.15 -2.41 24.59
C LEU A 381 5.16 -2.87 23.13
N THR A 382 4.79 -4.11 22.90
CA THR A 382 4.48 -4.60 21.55
C THR A 382 2.98 -4.61 21.43
N CYS A 383 2.48 -3.78 20.53
CA CYS A 383 1.07 -3.56 20.29
C CYS A 383 0.64 -4.15 18.96
N SER A 384 -0.53 -4.73 18.91
CA SER A 384 -1.20 -5.05 17.67
C SER A 384 -2.63 -4.54 17.69
N GLY A 385 -3.17 -4.29 16.51
CA GLY A 385 -4.53 -3.83 16.33
C GLY A 385 -5.04 -4.08 14.93
N MET A 386 -6.35 -3.98 14.79
CA MET A 386 -7.04 -4.11 13.51
C MET A 386 -7.61 -2.75 13.11
N ALA A 387 -7.37 -2.36 11.86
CA ALA A 387 -8.01 -1.19 11.29
C ALA A 387 -9.39 -1.56 10.72
N TYR A 388 -10.35 -0.68 10.90
CA TYR A 388 -11.75 -0.89 10.51
C TYR A 388 -12.25 0.25 9.63
N THR A 389 -13.16 -0.10 8.73
CA THR A 389 -13.93 0.88 7.98
C THR A 389 -15.10 1.41 8.81
N GLY A 390 -15.59 2.58 8.45
CA GLY A 390 -16.97 2.95 8.75
C GLY A 390 -17.94 2.03 7.99
N THR A 391 -19.20 2.01 8.38
CA THR A 391 -20.25 1.35 7.60
C THR A 391 -20.51 2.15 6.33
N THR A 392 -20.04 1.66 5.20
CA THR A 392 -20.26 2.30 3.90
C THR A 392 -20.56 1.27 2.83
N THR A 393 -21.43 1.64 1.91
CA THR A 393 -21.77 0.85 0.72
C THR A 393 -21.08 1.42 -0.54
N THR A 394 -20.32 2.48 -0.40
CA THR A 394 -19.68 3.20 -1.50
C THR A 394 -18.18 3.36 -1.24
N ASN A 395 -17.40 3.46 -2.31
CA ASN A 395 -15.99 3.81 -2.24
C ASN A 395 -15.87 5.25 -1.78
N ASP A 396 -15.62 5.44 -0.49
CA ASP A 396 -15.51 6.76 0.13
C ASP A 396 -14.16 6.90 0.82
N LEU A 397 -13.37 7.84 0.35
CA LEU A 397 -12.07 8.15 0.94
C LEU A 397 -12.22 8.55 2.41
N THR A 398 -13.34 9.18 2.82
CA THR A 398 -13.56 9.64 4.19
C THR A 398 -13.81 8.51 5.19
N LEU A 399 -14.32 7.38 4.70
CA LEU A 399 -14.72 6.23 5.51
C LEU A 399 -13.74 5.06 5.42
N SER A 400 -12.74 5.17 4.54
CA SER A 400 -11.75 4.13 4.33
C SER A 400 -10.93 3.82 5.59
N ALA A 401 -10.74 2.53 5.89
CA ALA A 401 -9.95 2.05 7.02
C ALA A 401 -8.47 2.42 6.92
N PHE A 402 -7.97 2.62 5.69
CA PHE A 402 -6.56 2.78 5.39
C PHE A 402 -6.39 3.73 4.22
N ARG A 403 -5.44 4.63 4.34
CA ARG A 403 -5.09 5.59 3.29
C ARG A 403 -3.59 5.74 3.26
N MET A 404 -3.04 5.74 2.06
CA MET A 404 -1.65 6.11 1.81
C MET A 404 -1.62 7.35 0.94
N GLY A 405 -0.69 8.26 1.21
CA GLY A 405 -0.49 9.47 0.43
C GLY A 405 0.98 9.73 0.13
N TRP A 406 1.26 10.26 -1.06
CA TRP A 406 2.57 10.70 -1.51
C TRP A 406 2.52 12.12 -2.02
N ALA A 407 3.58 12.92 -1.78
CA ALA A 407 3.79 14.24 -2.38
C ALA A 407 5.27 14.58 -2.54
#